data_4c6a7bf65ae3acb9c598cc016c07952c
#
_entry.id   4c6a7bf65ae3acb9c598cc016c07952c
#
_cell.length_a   1.000
_cell.length_b   1.000
_cell.length_c   1.000
_cell.angle_alpha   90.00
_cell.angle_beta   90.00
_cell.angle_gamma   90.00
#
_symmetry.space_group_name_H-M   'P 1'
#
loop_
_entity.id
_entity.type
_entity.pdbx_description
1 polymer ?
#
loop_
_entity_poly.entity_id
_entity_poly.type
_entity_poly.pdbx_seq_one_letter_code
_entity_poly.pdbx_strand_id
1 'polypeptide(L)'
;MSTAALFGIIFIFLFMASERFVQLAGILWARFNSFVTPMFVKVIGEENIDRNQSYVVVANHQSQYDIFVMYGWLPIDFRWVMKIELRKVPILGYYCYKAGHIYIDRSNHNAAIESINKAKNKIREGTSVVFFPEGTRSDSGQVTEFKKGAFRFAIDMGLPLLPVTIAGTRDILPANSIGLFPGNATMVIHKPIDTARFNDGTIDQLMAGARQVIQKDLEKYGG
;
A
#
# COMPACT_ATOMS: atom_id res chain seq x y z
N MET A 1 -22.57 -24.88 7.24
CA MET A 1 -22.00 -24.80 5.88
C MET A 1 -20.50 -25.04 5.99
N SER A 2 -19.92 -25.91 5.14
CA SER A 2 -18.49 -26.18 5.19
C SER A 2 -17.69 -24.93 4.76
N THR A 3 -16.52 -24.70 5.33
CA THR A 3 -15.59 -23.61 4.94
C THR A 3 -15.34 -23.63 3.43
N ALA A 4 -15.28 -24.79 2.80
CA ALA A 4 -15.13 -24.95 1.35
C ALA A 4 -16.31 -24.35 0.55
N ALA A 5 -17.55 -24.43 1.03
CA ALA A 5 -18.71 -23.82 0.37
C ALA A 5 -18.65 -22.29 0.45
N LEU A 6 -18.21 -21.75 1.60
CA LEU A 6 -18.01 -20.32 1.78
C LEU A 6 -16.91 -19.79 0.84
N PHE A 7 -15.79 -20.50 0.73
CA PHE A 7 -14.71 -20.19 -0.22
C PHE A 7 -15.17 -20.28 -1.68
N GLY A 8 -16.01 -21.29 -2.00
CA GLY A 8 -16.59 -21.44 -3.34
C GLY A 8 -17.50 -20.27 -3.72
N ILE A 9 -18.36 -19.82 -2.81
CA ILE A 9 -19.24 -18.67 -3.03
C ILE A 9 -18.43 -17.39 -3.19
N ILE A 10 -17.43 -17.16 -2.33
CA ILE A 10 -16.52 -16.02 -2.45
C ILE A 10 -15.77 -16.07 -3.79
N PHE A 11 -15.30 -17.25 -4.20
CA PHE A 11 -14.61 -17.44 -5.48
C PHE A 11 -15.51 -17.13 -6.68
N ILE A 12 -16.77 -17.61 -6.69
CA ILE A 12 -17.76 -17.33 -7.74
C ILE A 12 -18.08 -15.83 -7.78
N PHE A 13 -18.27 -15.20 -6.62
CA PHE A 13 -18.50 -13.76 -6.53
C PHE A 13 -17.32 -12.96 -7.07
N LEU A 14 -16.08 -13.31 -6.71
CA LEU A 14 -14.87 -12.67 -7.21
C LEU A 14 -14.69 -12.87 -8.70
N PHE A 15 -15.10 -14.03 -9.24
CA PHE A 15 -14.99 -14.33 -10.68
C PHE A 15 -15.92 -13.47 -11.53
N MET A 16 -17.12 -13.14 -11.03
CA MET A 16 -18.14 -12.35 -11.73
C MET A 16 -18.13 -10.86 -11.36
N ALA A 17 -17.42 -10.48 -10.31
CA ALA A 17 -17.47 -9.14 -9.76
C ALA A 17 -16.68 -8.11 -10.59
N SER A 18 -17.20 -6.90 -10.67
CA SER A 18 -16.46 -5.74 -11.19
C SER A 18 -15.31 -5.36 -10.23
N GLU A 19 -14.31 -4.60 -10.74
CA GLU A 19 -13.17 -4.12 -9.91
C GLU A 19 -13.62 -3.41 -8.63
N ARG A 20 -14.69 -2.62 -8.69
CA ARG A 20 -15.26 -1.92 -7.52
C ARG A 20 -15.74 -2.88 -6.42
N PHE A 21 -16.40 -3.97 -6.80
CA PHE A 21 -16.82 -4.99 -5.83
C PHE A 21 -15.63 -5.72 -5.20
N VAL A 22 -14.60 -6.00 -6.00
CA VAL A 22 -13.38 -6.63 -5.51
C VAL A 22 -12.66 -5.72 -4.51
N GLN A 23 -12.60 -4.41 -4.78
CA GLN A 23 -12.03 -3.42 -3.85
C GLN A 23 -12.84 -3.34 -2.55
N LEU A 24 -14.18 -3.28 -2.65
CA LEU A 24 -15.04 -3.28 -1.46
C LEU A 24 -14.85 -4.54 -0.61
N ALA A 25 -14.72 -5.71 -1.25
CA ALA A 25 -14.42 -6.97 -0.55
C ALA A 25 -13.08 -6.90 0.21
N GLY A 26 -12.06 -6.26 -0.39
CA GLY A 26 -10.77 -6.01 0.27
C GLY A 26 -10.90 -5.11 1.51
N ILE A 27 -11.68 -4.03 1.41
CA ILE A 27 -11.95 -3.13 2.54
C ILE A 27 -12.68 -3.88 3.67
N LEU A 28 -13.74 -4.60 3.34
CA LEU A 28 -14.51 -5.38 4.31
C LEU A 28 -13.66 -6.47 4.98
N TRP A 29 -12.82 -7.15 4.20
CA TRP A 29 -11.90 -8.15 4.71
C TRP A 29 -10.84 -7.54 5.65
N ALA A 30 -10.28 -6.38 5.30
CA ALA A 30 -9.33 -5.68 6.16
C ALA A 30 -9.97 -5.26 7.48
N ARG A 31 -11.17 -4.66 7.44
CA ARG A 31 -11.90 -4.27 8.65
C ARG A 31 -12.34 -5.46 9.49
N PHE A 32 -12.74 -6.56 8.86
CA PHE A 32 -13.07 -7.81 9.56
C PHE A 32 -11.85 -8.39 10.30
N ASN A 33 -10.67 -8.44 9.65
CA ASN A 33 -9.44 -8.88 10.31
C ASN A 33 -9.08 -7.96 11.48
N SER A 34 -9.25 -6.65 11.34
CA SER A 34 -9.02 -5.70 12.42
C SER A 34 -9.98 -5.88 13.60
N PHE A 35 -11.21 -6.26 13.34
CA PHE A 35 -12.17 -6.58 14.38
C PHE A 35 -11.82 -7.88 15.12
N VAL A 36 -11.45 -8.94 14.38
CA VAL A 36 -11.08 -10.24 14.97
C VAL A 36 -9.80 -10.17 15.80
N THR A 37 -8.86 -9.29 15.39
CA THR A 37 -7.58 -9.11 16.11
C THR A 37 -7.63 -8.04 17.19
N PRO A 38 -8.73 -7.46 17.55
CA PRO A 38 -8.98 -6.14 18.12
C PRO A 38 -7.88 -5.11 17.83
N MET A 39 -7.81 -4.67 16.55
CA MET A 39 -6.94 -3.59 16.11
C MET A 39 -7.76 -2.30 16.00
N PHE A 40 -7.40 -1.30 16.80
CA PHE A 40 -8.03 0.02 16.75
C PHE A 40 -7.18 0.96 15.89
N VAL A 41 -7.77 1.47 14.80
CA VAL A 41 -7.05 2.32 13.85
C VAL A 41 -7.48 3.77 14.01
N LYS A 42 -6.48 4.65 14.24
CA LYS A 42 -6.63 6.11 14.22
C LYS A 42 -6.08 6.65 12.90
N VAL A 43 -6.84 7.53 12.25
CA VAL A 43 -6.38 8.23 11.04
C VAL A 43 -6.18 9.71 11.36
N ILE A 44 -5.11 10.28 10.87
CA ILE A 44 -4.72 11.69 11.02
C ILE A 44 -4.37 12.22 9.63
N GLY A 45 -4.83 13.43 9.29
CA GLY A 45 -4.48 14.10 8.04
C GLY A 45 -5.35 13.71 6.84
N GLU A 46 -6.58 13.19 7.05
CA GLU A 46 -7.53 12.92 5.94
C GLU A 46 -7.81 14.16 5.11
N GLU A 47 -7.75 15.34 5.70
CA GLU A 47 -7.93 16.64 5.04
C GLU A 47 -6.85 16.97 4.01
N ASN A 48 -5.73 16.26 4.02
CA ASN A 48 -4.66 16.41 3.04
C ASN A 48 -4.95 15.73 1.70
N ILE A 49 -6.04 14.96 1.60
CA ILE A 49 -6.41 14.21 0.41
C ILE A 49 -7.53 14.92 -0.36
N ASP A 50 -7.30 15.17 -1.64
CA ASP A 50 -8.37 15.35 -2.62
C ASP A 50 -8.73 13.99 -3.22
N ARG A 51 -9.97 13.53 -3.00
CA ARG A 51 -10.45 12.21 -3.45
C ARG A 51 -10.58 12.09 -4.97
N ASN A 52 -10.54 13.21 -5.70
CA ASN A 52 -10.59 13.25 -7.16
C ASN A 52 -9.19 13.25 -7.78
N GLN A 53 -8.15 13.42 -6.95
CA GLN A 53 -6.75 13.42 -7.38
C GLN A 53 -6.15 12.03 -7.29
N SER A 54 -5.39 11.63 -8.31
CA SER A 54 -4.53 10.44 -8.25
C SER A 54 -3.20 10.77 -7.58
N TYR A 55 -2.70 9.85 -6.75
CA TYR A 55 -1.45 9.98 -6.03
C TYR A 55 -0.53 8.79 -6.25
N VAL A 56 0.77 9.02 -6.13
CA VAL A 56 1.70 7.96 -5.82
C VAL A 56 1.91 7.95 -4.31
N VAL A 57 1.31 6.98 -3.63
CA VAL A 57 1.40 6.83 -2.18
C VAL A 57 2.64 6.04 -1.82
N VAL A 58 3.42 6.54 -0.88
CA VAL A 58 4.58 5.85 -0.31
C VAL A 58 4.39 5.71 1.20
N ALA A 59 4.51 4.49 1.71
CA ALA A 59 4.37 4.23 3.14
C ALA A 59 5.54 3.38 3.66
N ASN A 60 5.85 3.48 4.97
CA ASN A 60 6.73 2.55 5.65
C ASN A 60 6.07 1.17 5.75
N HIS A 61 6.90 0.13 5.93
CA HIS A 61 6.41 -1.26 6.00
C HIS A 61 7.06 -2.02 7.14
N GLN A 62 6.30 -2.32 8.19
CA GLN A 62 6.78 -3.00 9.40
C GLN A 62 6.02 -4.30 9.71
N SER A 63 4.80 -4.44 9.17
CA SER A 63 3.92 -5.56 9.44
C SER A 63 3.08 -5.94 8.22
N GLN A 64 2.57 -7.16 8.19
CA GLN A 64 1.49 -7.50 7.25
C GLN A 64 0.21 -6.73 7.56
N TYR A 65 0.03 -6.27 8.80
CA TYR A 65 -1.11 -5.47 9.22
C TYR A 65 -1.13 -4.06 8.62
N ASP A 66 0.00 -3.56 8.08
CA ASP A 66 0.04 -2.33 7.29
C ASP A 66 -0.92 -2.40 6.08
N ILE A 67 -1.03 -3.61 5.47
CA ILE A 67 -1.94 -3.85 4.35
C ILE A 67 -3.40 -3.66 4.80
N PHE A 68 -3.77 -4.16 5.99
CA PHE A 68 -5.12 -3.98 6.52
C PHE A 68 -5.41 -2.53 6.87
N VAL A 69 -4.45 -1.82 7.48
CA VAL A 69 -4.58 -0.39 7.79
C VAL A 69 -4.81 0.40 6.50
N MET A 70 -4.00 0.17 5.47
CA MET A 70 -4.16 0.86 4.18
C MET A 70 -5.50 0.54 3.52
N TYR A 71 -5.87 -0.74 3.38
CA TYR A 71 -7.14 -1.12 2.75
C TYR A 71 -8.36 -0.62 3.52
N GLY A 72 -8.33 -0.72 4.84
CA GLY A 72 -9.48 -0.40 5.67
C GLY A 72 -9.73 1.10 5.84
N TRP A 73 -8.67 1.92 5.77
CA TRP A 73 -8.75 3.30 6.26
C TRP A 73 -8.15 4.37 5.35
N LEU A 74 -7.40 4.01 4.29
CA LEU A 74 -6.98 5.03 3.31
C LEU A 74 -8.18 5.42 2.43
N PRO A 75 -8.67 6.67 2.47
CA PRO A 75 -9.96 7.05 1.91
C PRO A 75 -9.92 7.41 0.41
N ILE A 76 -9.07 6.71 -0.38
CA ILE A 76 -8.94 6.86 -1.84
C ILE A 76 -8.94 5.50 -2.54
N ASP A 77 -9.34 5.46 -3.80
CA ASP A 77 -9.17 4.27 -4.64
C ASP A 77 -7.70 4.10 -5.01
N PHE A 78 -7.17 2.89 -4.84
CA PHE A 78 -5.75 2.65 -5.12
C PHE A 78 -5.47 1.23 -5.62
N ARG A 79 -4.31 1.08 -6.25
CA ARG A 79 -3.75 -0.21 -6.68
C ARG A 79 -2.40 -0.43 -6.00
N TRP A 80 -2.22 -1.64 -5.47
CA TRP A 80 -0.92 -2.05 -4.94
C TRP A 80 0.09 -2.30 -6.05
N VAL A 81 1.32 -1.91 -5.78
CA VAL A 81 2.48 -2.37 -6.54
C VAL A 81 3.17 -3.50 -5.77
N MET A 82 3.12 -4.68 -6.33
CA MET A 82 3.54 -5.91 -5.66
C MET A 82 4.47 -6.77 -6.51
N LYS A 83 5.13 -7.74 -5.86
CA LYS A 83 6.02 -8.68 -6.54
C LYS A 83 5.25 -9.60 -7.48
N ILE A 84 5.81 -9.87 -8.67
CA ILE A 84 5.19 -10.74 -9.68
C ILE A 84 4.97 -12.18 -9.17
N GLU A 85 5.80 -12.66 -8.25
CA GLU A 85 5.69 -14.00 -7.67
C GLU A 85 4.35 -14.20 -6.94
N LEU A 86 3.76 -13.15 -6.40
CA LEU A 86 2.45 -13.19 -5.75
C LEU A 86 1.32 -13.58 -6.72
N ARG A 87 1.52 -13.38 -8.02
CA ARG A 87 0.58 -13.83 -9.06
C ARG A 87 0.39 -15.35 -9.08
N LYS A 88 1.42 -16.09 -8.64
CA LYS A 88 1.42 -17.56 -8.61
C LYS A 88 0.74 -18.13 -7.36
N VAL A 89 0.45 -17.30 -6.35
CA VAL A 89 -0.22 -17.75 -5.13
C VAL A 89 -1.70 -17.99 -5.44
N PRO A 90 -2.21 -19.22 -5.25
CA PRO A 90 -3.61 -19.53 -5.52
C PRO A 90 -4.55 -18.59 -4.74
N ILE A 91 -5.69 -18.25 -5.32
CA ILE A 91 -6.70 -17.34 -4.78
C ILE A 91 -6.19 -15.89 -4.67
N LEU A 92 -5.09 -15.64 -3.94
CA LEU A 92 -4.51 -14.31 -3.77
C LEU A 92 -4.10 -13.68 -5.11
N GLY A 93 -3.37 -14.41 -5.93
CA GLY A 93 -2.94 -13.91 -7.25
C GLY A 93 -4.12 -13.58 -8.14
N TYR A 94 -5.16 -14.43 -8.15
CA TYR A 94 -6.37 -14.15 -8.90
C TYR A 94 -7.13 -12.92 -8.36
N TYR A 95 -7.30 -12.83 -7.04
CA TYR A 95 -7.89 -11.67 -6.40
C TYR A 95 -7.14 -10.37 -6.78
N CYS A 96 -5.83 -10.34 -6.60
CA CYS A 96 -5.01 -9.18 -6.91
C CYS A 96 -5.07 -8.78 -8.40
N TYR A 97 -5.14 -9.77 -9.31
CA TYR A 97 -5.34 -9.52 -10.74
C TYR A 97 -6.69 -8.86 -11.02
N LYS A 98 -7.78 -9.39 -10.44
CA LYS A 98 -9.14 -8.84 -10.57
C LYS A 98 -9.30 -7.48 -9.91
N ALA A 99 -8.58 -7.22 -8.81
CA ALA A 99 -8.52 -5.92 -8.16
C ALA A 99 -7.71 -4.87 -8.96
N GLY A 100 -7.14 -5.24 -10.10
CA GLY A 100 -6.37 -4.34 -10.95
C GLY A 100 -4.98 -4.00 -10.42
N HIS A 101 -4.47 -4.76 -9.41
CA HIS A 101 -3.16 -4.50 -8.83
C HIS A 101 -2.03 -4.69 -9.84
N ILE A 102 -0.92 -4.01 -9.61
CA ILE A 102 0.22 -3.91 -10.51
C ILE A 102 1.30 -4.88 -10.05
N TYR A 103 1.63 -5.84 -10.91
CA TYR A 103 2.73 -6.76 -10.65
C TYR A 103 4.01 -6.25 -11.28
N ILE A 104 5.10 -6.22 -10.50
CA ILE A 104 6.43 -5.82 -10.97
C ILE A 104 7.39 -7.00 -10.82
N ASP A 105 8.04 -7.33 -11.91
CA ASP A 105 9.21 -8.21 -11.90
C ASP A 105 10.42 -7.38 -11.46
N ARG A 106 10.92 -7.67 -10.25
CA ARG A 106 12.07 -6.97 -9.66
C ARG A 106 13.40 -7.65 -9.94
N SER A 107 13.40 -8.80 -10.62
CA SER A 107 14.61 -9.55 -10.98
C SER A 107 15.36 -8.87 -12.13
N ASN A 108 14.66 -8.10 -12.96
CA ASN A 108 15.19 -7.43 -14.13
C ASN A 108 14.72 -5.97 -14.18
N HIS A 109 15.64 -5.02 -14.23
CA HIS A 109 15.37 -3.60 -14.27
C HIS A 109 14.46 -3.19 -15.45
N ASN A 110 14.73 -3.73 -16.63
CA ASN A 110 13.94 -3.42 -17.84
C ASN A 110 12.51 -3.98 -17.74
N ALA A 111 12.35 -5.19 -17.23
CA ALA A 111 11.02 -5.79 -17.00
C ALA A 111 10.21 -5.02 -15.96
N ALA A 112 10.88 -4.48 -14.94
CA ALA A 112 10.24 -3.60 -13.95
C ALA A 112 9.74 -2.32 -14.61
N ILE A 113 10.55 -1.66 -15.44
CA ILE A 113 10.16 -0.44 -16.19
C ILE A 113 8.99 -0.74 -17.13
N GLU A 114 9.04 -1.84 -17.87
CA GLU A 114 7.95 -2.24 -18.77
C GLU A 114 6.63 -2.48 -18.01
N SER A 115 6.70 -3.17 -16.86
CA SER A 115 5.54 -3.39 -15.99
C SER A 115 4.93 -2.08 -15.49
N ILE A 116 5.79 -1.13 -15.09
CA ILE A 116 5.40 0.21 -14.67
C ILE A 116 4.75 0.98 -15.83
N ASN A 117 5.32 0.94 -17.03
CA ASN A 117 4.76 1.61 -18.20
C ASN A 117 3.38 1.04 -18.59
N LYS A 118 3.19 -0.28 -18.52
CA LYS A 118 1.87 -0.91 -18.72
C LYS A 118 0.85 -0.47 -17.65
N ALA A 119 1.32 -0.22 -16.43
CA ALA A 119 0.47 0.24 -15.34
C ALA A 119 0.01 1.69 -15.51
N LYS A 120 0.77 2.55 -16.20
CA LYS A 120 0.40 3.95 -16.49
C LYS A 120 -1.01 4.07 -17.07
N ASN A 121 -1.41 3.12 -17.92
CA ASN A 121 -2.74 3.10 -18.53
C ASN A 121 -3.88 2.74 -17.56
N LYS A 122 -3.57 2.15 -16.41
CA LYS A 122 -4.55 1.77 -15.37
C LYS A 122 -4.75 2.86 -14.32
N ILE A 123 -3.84 3.83 -14.27
CA ILE A 123 -3.85 4.92 -13.28
C ILE A 123 -4.48 6.12 -13.95
N ARG A 124 -5.79 6.20 -13.93
CA ARG A 124 -6.57 7.30 -14.49
C ARG A 124 -7.65 7.71 -13.51
N GLU A 125 -8.02 8.99 -13.51
CA GLU A 125 -9.26 9.53 -12.96
C GLU A 125 -9.51 9.15 -11.48
N GLY A 126 -8.61 9.59 -10.58
CA GLY A 126 -8.76 9.39 -9.15
C GLY A 126 -8.22 8.08 -8.61
N THR A 127 -7.71 7.16 -9.46
CA THR A 127 -7.04 5.95 -8.97
C THR A 127 -5.59 6.22 -8.61
N SER A 128 -5.20 5.93 -7.39
CA SER A 128 -3.84 6.09 -6.86
C SER A 128 -3.05 4.78 -6.91
N VAL A 129 -1.74 4.86 -6.66
CA VAL A 129 -0.86 3.69 -6.61
C VAL A 129 -0.10 3.67 -5.30
N VAL A 130 -0.07 2.54 -4.61
CA VAL A 130 0.61 2.39 -3.32
C VAL A 130 1.88 1.57 -3.47
N PHE A 131 2.95 2.12 -2.92
CA PHE A 131 4.26 1.47 -2.82
C PHE A 131 4.69 1.38 -1.35
N PHE A 132 5.35 0.29 -1.02
CA PHE A 132 6.26 0.21 0.11
C PHE A 132 7.68 0.34 -0.45
N PRO A 133 8.28 1.55 -0.44
CA PRO A 133 9.54 1.80 -1.15
C PRO A 133 10.73 1.10 -0.51
N GLU A 134 10.63 0.65 0.73
CA GLU A 134 11.62 -0.21 1.41
C GLU A 134 11.78 -1.56 0.69
N GLY A 135 10.71 -2.07 0.09
CA GLY A 135 10.69 -3.33 -0.66
C GLY A 135 10.61 -4.59 0.20
N THR A 136 10.87 -4.49 1.49
CA THR A 136 10.73 -5.54 2.51
C THR A 136 10.18 -4.92 3.80
N ARG A 137 9.67 -5.74 4.72
CA ARG A 137 9.30 -5.27 6.06
C ARG A 137 10.54 -4.98 6.88
N SER A 138 10.50 -3.89 7.66
CA SER A 138 11.55 -3.54 8.61
C SER A 138 11.34 -4.28 9.93
N ASP A 139 12.36 -4.99 10.39
CA ASP A 139 12.34 -5.67 11.69
C ASP A 139 12.80 -4.76 12.84
N SER A 140 13.53 -3.67 12.51
CA SER A 140 14.12 -2.78 13.51
C SER A 140 13.18 -1.75 14.09
N GLY A 141 11.99 -1.56 13.50
CA GLY A 141 11.09 -0.45 13.86
C GLY A 141 11.50 0.90 13.26
N GLN A 142 12.60 0.94 12.50
CA GLN A 142 13.05 2.13 11.78
C GLN A 142 12.67 2.06 10.31
N VAL A 143 12.47 3.21 9.69
CA VAL A 143 12.27 3.28 8.23
C VAL A 143 13.60 2.96 7.55
N THR A 144 13.63 1.89 6.77
CA THR A 144 14.82 1.50 6.02
C THR A 144 15.03 2.38 4.79
N GLU A 145 16.09 2.12 4.04
CA GLU A 145 16.39 2.90 2.83
C GLU A 145 15.31 2.70 1.75
N PHE A 146 14.87 3.81 1.16
CA PHE A 146 13.89 3.79 0.09
C PHE A 146 14.53 3.50 -1.26
N LYS A 147 13.84 2.70 -2.08
CA LYS A 147 14.19 2.42 -3.47
C LYS A 147 13.61 3.49 -4.39
N LYS A 148 14.35 3.91 -5.40
CA LYS A 148 13.99 5.00 -6.34
C LYS A 148 12.72 4.75 -7.16
N GLY A 149 12.28 3.50 -7.31
CA GLY A 149 11.22 3.11 -8.25
C GLY A 149 9.89 3.86 -8.09
N ALA A 150 9.40 4.02 -6.84
CA ALA A 150 8.17 4.74 -6.56
C ALA A 150 8.28 6.25 -6.90
N PHE A 151 9.42 6.83 -6.59
CA PHE A 151 9.68 8.26 -6.77
C PHE A 151 9.85 8.62 -8.24
N ARG A 152 10.61 7.80 -8.98
CA ARG A 152 10.72 7.93 -10.43
C ARG A 152 9.35 7.79 -11.10
N PHE A 153 8.56 6.82 -10.67
CA PHE A 153 7.20 6.65 -11.17
C PHE A 153 6.34 7.89 -10.94
N ALA A 154 6.43 8.53 -9.76
CA ALA A 154 5.69 9.74 -9.45
C ALA A 154 6.10 10.91 -10.38
N ILE A 155 7.41 11.11 -10.58
CA ILE A 155 7.96 12.13 -11.50
C ILE A 155 7.53 11.87 -12.95
N ASP A 156 7.69 10.64 -13.44
CA ASP A 156 7.36 10.26 -14.83
C ASP A 156 5.85 10.39 -15.13
N MET A 157 5.01 10.20 -14.12
CA MET A 157 3.55 10.34 -14.27
C MET A 157 3.07 11.77 -14.03
N GLY A 158 3.91 12.66 -13.51
CA GLY A 158 3.49 13.99 -13.06
C GLY A 158 2.46 13.94 -11.92
N LEU A 159 2.45 12.87 -11.12
CA LEU A 159 1.52 12.70 -10.02
C LEU A 159 2.14 13.16 -8.70
N PRO A 160 1.37 13.84 -7.83
CA PRO A 160 1.87 14.19 -6.50
C PRO A 160 2.20 12.95 -5.69
N LEU A 161 3.30 13.02 -4.95
CA LEU A 161 3.72 11.98 -4.01
C LEU A 161 2.99 12.19 -2.68
N LEU A 162 2.29 11.16 -2.18
CA LEU A 162 1.58 11.20 -0.91
C LEU A 162 2.30 10.32 0.11
N PRO A 163 3.10 10.89 1.03
CA PRO A 163 3.68 10.11 2.12
C PRO A 163 2.61 9.70 3.13
N VAL A 164 2.68 8.46 3.61
CA VAL A 164 1.81 7.92 4.65
C VAL A 164 2.68 7.21 5.69
N THR A 165 2.47 7.52 6.97
CA THR A 165 3.09 6.79 8.07
C THR A 165 2.11 5.79 8.66
N ILE A 166 2.56 4.55 8.88
CA ILE A 166 1.81 3.52 9.59
C ILE A 166 2.62 3.14 10.82
N ALA A 167 2.04 3.34 12.00
CA ALA A 167 2.67 3.07 13.29
C ALA A 167 1.83 2.08 14.12
N GLY A 168 2.47 1.31 15.00
CA GLY A 168 1.84 0.37 15.93
C GLY A 168 1.49 -1.01 15.36
N THR A 169 1.51 -1.20 14.06
CA THR A 169 1.19 -2.50 13.42
C THR A 169 2.23 -3.59 13.72
N ARG A 170 3.47 -3.19 14.01
CA ARG A 170 4.56 -4.09 14.40
C ARG A 170 4.24 -4.81 15.71
N ASP A 171 3.60 -4.14 16.65
CA ASP A 171 3.24 -4.72 17.96
C ASP A 171 2.05 -5.68 17.83
N ILE A 172 1.20 -5.49 16.80
CA ILE A 172 0.07 -6.37 16.52
C ILE A 172 0.54 -7.66 15.86
N LEU A 173 1.39 -7.58 14.85
CA LEU A 173 2.02 -8.72 14.18
C LEU A 173 3.46 -8.35 13.81
N PRO A 174 4.44 -8.69 14.67
CA PRO A 174 5.85 -8.45 14.36
C PRO A 174 6.28 -9.15 13.06
N ALA A 175 7.22 -8.56 12.33
CA ALA A 175 7.84 -9.24 11.21
C ALA A 175 8.45 -10.57 11.69
N ASN A 176 8.41 -11.61 10.91
CA ASN A 176 8.96 -12.94 11.27
C ASN A 176 8.30 -13.64 12.50
N SER A 177 7.16 -13.14 12.98
CA SER A 177 6.38 -13.75 14.07
C SER A 177 5.05 -14.31 13.54
N ILE A 178 4.53 -15.31 14.25
CA ILE A 178 3.13 -15.77 14.12
C ILE A 178 2.27 -15.32 15.31
N GLY A 179 2.88 -14.64 16.27
CA GLY A 179 2.19 -14.07 17.43
C GLY A 179 1.35 -12.87 17.00
N LEU A 180 0.04 -12.95 17.28
CA LEU A 180 -0.93 -11.93 16.94
C LEU A 180 -1.50 -11.33 18.21
N PHE A 181 -1.39 -10.04 18.39
CA PHE A 181 -1.76 -9.33 19.61
C PHE A 181 -2.77 -8.20 19.30
N PRO A 182 -3.75 -7.98 20.19
CA PRO A 182 -4.56 -6.76 20.14
C PRO A 182 -3.69 -5.50 20.23
N GLY A 183 -4.06 -4.43 19.56
CA GLY A 183 -3.27 -3.21 19.63
C GLY A 183 -3.88 -2.01 18.92
N ASN A 184 -3.15 -0.91 18.97
CA ASN A 184 -3.50 0.32 18.30
C ASN A 184 -2.61 0.53 17.09
N ALA A 185 -3.20 0.96 15.97
CA ALA A 185 -2.46 1.41 14.80
C ALA A 185 -2.81 2.87 14.51
N THR A 186 -1.84 3.64 14.09
CA THR A 186 -2.03 5.04 13.66
C THR A 186 -1.60 5.18 12.22
N MET A 187 -2.49 5.67 11.37
CA MET A 187 -2.16 6.08 10.01
C MET A 187 -2.11 7.61 9.95
N VAL A 188 -0.97 8.16 9.55
CA VAL A 188 -0.79 9.59 9.32
C VAL A 188 -0.64 9.83 7.83
N ILE A 189 -1.56 10.61 7.27
CA ILE A 189 -1.56 11.02 5.88
C ILE A 189 -0.94 12.42 5.81
N HIS A 190 0.25 12.51 5.21
CA HIS A 190 0.97 13.77 5.12
C HIS A 190 0.47 14.62 3.95
N LYS A 191 0.89 15.89 3.92
CA LYS A 191 0.63 16.76 2.77
C LYS A 191 1.29 16.19 1.52
N PRO A 192 0.59 16.16 0.38
CA PRO A 192 1.18 15.73 -0.87
C PRO A 192 2.38 16.60 -1.26
N ILE A 193 3.41 15.97 -1.83
CA ILE A 193 4.58 16.65 -2.35
C ILE A 193 4.41 16.76 -3.88
N ASP A 194 4.41 17.98 -4.39
CA ASP A 194 4.39 18.23 -5.82
C ASP A 194 5.68 17.73 -6.49
N THR A 195 5.55 16.85 -7.47
CA THR A 195 6.68 16.23 -8.16
C THR A 195 7.17 17.02 -9.37
N ALA A 196 6.45 18.04 -9.83
CA ALA A 196 6.78 18.81 -11.04
C ALA A 196 8.15 19.52 -10.96
N ARG A 197 8.63 19.80 -9.73
CA ARG A 197 9.93 20.44 -9.47
C ARG A 197 11.10 19.46 -9.33
N PHE A 198 10.84 18.16 -9.46
CA PHE A 198 11.87 17.13 -9.31
C PHE A 198 12.14 16.44 -10.66
N ASN A 199 13.35 15.93 -10.79
CA ASN A 199 13.83 15.16 -11.94
C ASN A 199 14.82 14.08 -11.48
N ASP A 200 15.41 13.32 -12.38
CA ASP A 200 16.38 12.27 -12.06
C ASP A 200 17.59 12.75 -11.23
N GLY A 201 18.00 14.01 -11.41
CA GLY A 201 19.11 14.60 -10.64
C GLY A 201 18.72 15.04 -9.22
N THR A 202 17.42 15.23 -8.95
CA THR A 202 16.90 15.69 -7.65
C THR A 202 15.99 14.67 -6.96
N ILE A 203 15.85 13.47 -7.54
CA ILE A 203 15.01 12.39 -6.98
C ILE A 203 15.41 12.01 -5.55
N ASP A 204 16.70 12.08 -5.22
CA ASP A 204 17.19 11.75 -3.88
C ASP A 204 16.72 12.78 -2.84
N GLN A 205 16.49 14.04 -3.23
CA GLN A 205 15.88 15.07 -2.36
C GLN A 205 14.41 14.76 -2.09
N LEU A 206 13.64 14.32 -3.10
CA LEU A 206 12.25 13.91 -2.95
C LEU A 206 12.14 12.70 -2.01
N MET A 207 13.03 11.72 -2.18
CA MET A 207 13.11 10.53 -1.31
C MET A 207 13.43 10.90 0.13
N ALA A 208 14.43 11.75 0.34
CA ALA A 208 14.84 12.20 1.67
C ALA A 208 13.71 12.95 2.38
N GLY A 209 13.03 13.86 1.68
CA GLY A 209 11.88 14.60 2.24
C GLY A 209 10.74 13.69 2.64
N ALA A 210 10.34 12.74 1.78
CA ALA A 210 9.30 11.78 2.11
C ALA A 210 9.69 10.87 3.28
N ARG A 211 10.94 10.37 3.29
CA ARG A 211 11.44 9.53 4.37
C ARG A 211 11.50 10.27 5.70
N GLN A 212 11.91 11.53 5.71
CA GLN A 212 12.00 12.36 6.92
C GLN A 212 10.63 12.53 7.60
N VAL A 213 9.57 12.87 6.85
CA VAL A 213 8.24 13.05 7.43
C VAL A 213 7.66 11.74 7.95
N ILE A 214 7.89 10.64 7.23
CA ILE A 214 7.44 9.29 7.65
C ILE A 214 8.19 8.87 8.92
N GLN A 215 9.51 9.00 8.97
CA GLN A 215 10.32 8.62 10.12
C GLN A 215 9.94 9.42 11.37
N LYS A 216 9.77 10.74 11.23
CA LYS A 216 9.38 11.63 12.34
C LYS A 216 8.07 11.20 12.99
N ASP A 217 7.06 10.89 12.20
CA ASP A 217 5.76 10.49 12.76
C ASP A 217 5.74 9.02 13.19
N LEU A 218 6.59 8.17 12.60
CA LEU A 218 6.80 6.82 13.12
C LEU A 218 7.41 6.84 14.53
N GLU A 219 8.39 7.71 14.80
CA GLU A 219 8.98 7.91 16.14
C GLU A 219 7.95 8.47 17.14
N LYS A 220 7.05 9.33 16.67
CA LYS A 220 6.02 9.94 17.52
C LYS A 220 4.90 8.99 17.92
N TYR A 221 4.51 8.06 17.03
CA TYR A 221 3.33 7.23 17.20
C TYR A 221 3.64 5.71 17.28
N GLY A 222 4.88 5.33 17.07
CA GLY A 222 5.31 3.92 17.00
C GLY A 222 5.67 3.25 18.32
N GLY A 223 5.51 3.96 19.47
CA GLY A 223 5.73 3.46 20.83
C GLY A 223 7.12 3.65 21.35
#